data_bdee2af99d10922af073d4f880a0a2ca
#
_entry.id   bdee2af99d10922af073d4f880a0a2ca
#
_cell.length_a   1.000
_cell.length_b   1.000
_cell.length_c   1.000
_cell.angle_alpha   90.00
_cell.angle_beta   90.00
_cell.angle_gamma   90.00
#
_symmetry.space_group_name_H-M   'P 1'
#
loop_
_entity.id
_entity.type
_entity.pdbx_description
1 polymer ?
#
loop_
_entity_poly.entity_id
_entity_poly.type
_entity_poly.pdbx_seq_one_letter_code
_entity_poly.pdbx_strand_id
1 'polypeptide(L)'
;MKHLVIGAVAAAGLAIGGAASAQEFISIGTGGVTGVYYPTGGAICRLVNKSRKEHGIRCAVESTGGSVYNINTIKAGELEFGVAQSDWQYHAYNGPSSFADNPFPEIRAVMSVHPEPFTLVV
;
A
#
# COMPACT_ATOMS: atom_id res chain seq x y z
N MET A 1 35.33 53.66 40.07
CA MET A 1 34.09 52.79 39.83
C MET A 1 34.02 52.50 38.34
N LYS A 2 34.34 51.28 37.99
CA LYS A 2 34.43 50.83 36.58
C LYS A 2 33.19 50.01 36.27
N HIS A 3 32.33 50.47 35.37
CA HIS A 3 31.16 49.78 34.94
C HIS A 3 31.54 48.81 33.76
N LEU A 4 31.47 47.57 34.06
CA LEU A 4 31.68 46.48 33.06
C LEU A 4 30.33 46.24 32.35
N VAL A 5 30.23 46.57 31.07
CA VAL A 5 29.08 46.27 30.22
C VAL A 5 29.33 44.91 29.56
N ILE A 6 28.62 43.90 29.99
CA ILE A 6 28.65 42.56 29.36
C ILE A 6 27.62 42.56 28.24
N GLY A 7 28.08 42.60 27.01
CA GLY A 7 27.24 42.42 25.81
C GLY A 7 26.82 40.95 25.62
N ALA A 8 25.54 40.67 25.73
CA ALA A 8 24.99 39.36 25.39
C ALA A 8 24.84 39.23 23.86
N VAL A 9 25.69 38.42 23.25
CA VAL A 9 25.54 38.05 21.86
C VAL A 9 24.52 36.90 21.78
N ALA A 10 23.30 37.19 21.33
CA ALA A 10 22.27 36.21 21.03
C ALA A 10 22.60 35.56 19.71
N ALA A 11 23.14 34.32 19.74
CA ALA A 11 23.30 33.46 18.57
C ALA A 11 21.93 32.92 18.16
N ALA A 12 21.29 33.55 17.19
CA ALA A 12 20.10 33.02 16.53
C ALA A 12 20.54 31.90 15.60
N GLY A 13 20.54 30.65 16.11
CA GLY A 13 20.69 29.47 15.32
C GLY A 13 19.46 29.24 14.45
N LEU A 14 19.56 29.57 13.16
CA LEU A 14 18.57 29.13 12.17
C LEU A 14 18.64 27.60 12.06
N ALA A 15 17.73 26.92 12.75
CA ALA A 15 17.43 25.53 12.48
C ALA A 15 16.73 25.44 11.12
N ILE A 16 17.50 25.25 10.04
CA ILE A 16 16.97 24.84 8.73
C ILE A 16 16.59 23.37 8.90
N GLY A 17 15.42 23.13 9.47
CA GLY A 17 14.79 21.81 9.48
C GLY A 17 14.38 21.49 8.05
N GLY A 18 15.27 20.85 7.29
CA GLY A 18 14.89 20.19 6.05
C GLY A 18 13.75 19.23 6.38
N ALA A 19 12.58 19.44 5.80
CA ALA A 19 11.49 18.49 5.87
C ALA A 19 11.99 17.20 5.21
N ALA A 20 12.48 16.24 6.00
CA ALA A 20 12.71 14.90 5.56
C ALA A 20 11.33 14.37 5.14
N SER A 21 11.08 14.24 3.84
CA SER A 21 9.90 13.56 3.35
C SER A 21 9.92 12.15 3.95
N ALA A 22 8.98 11.88 4.86
CA ALA A 22 8.86 10.55 5.44
C ALA A 22 8.59 9.57 4.29
N GLN A 23 9.42 8.54 4.19
CA GLN A 23 9.22 7.50 3.20
C GLN A 23 7.95 6.73 3.53
N GLU A 24 6.99 6.71 2.61
CA GLU A 24 5.75 5.95 2.73
C GLU A 24 5.99 4.51 2.25
N PHE A 25 5.51 3.55 3.03
CA PHE A 25 5.58 2.14 2.68
C PHE A 25 4.19 1.64 2.33
N ILE A 26 4.08 0.95 1.21
CA ILE A 26 2.86 0.28 0.78
C ILE A 26 3.14 -1.19 0.51
N SER A 27 2.19 -2.04 0.87
CA SER A 27 2.20 -3.47 0.60
C SER A 27 1.10 -3.86 -0.38
N ILE A 28 1.41 -4.78 -1.29
CA ILE A 28 0.42 -5.40 -2.18
C ILE A 28 0.27 -6.87 -1.78
N GLY A 29 -0.87 -7.23 -1.21
CA GLY A 29 -1.25 -8.62 -1.00
C GLY A 29 -1.48 -9.34 -2.33
N THR A 30 -0.96 -10.52 -2.49
CA THR A 30 -1.00 -11.25 -3.77
C THR A 30 -1.66 -12.63 -3.62
N GLY A 31 -0.92 -13.69 -3.79
CA GLY A 31 -1.30 -15.09 -3.64
C GLY A 31 -0.04 -15.89 -3.35
N GLY A 32 -0.10 -17.20 -3.53
CA GLY A 32 1.08 -18.06 -3.37
C GLY A 32 2.19 -17.67 -4.35
N VAL A 33 3.45 -17.83 -3.91
CA VAL A 33 4.65 -17.42 -4.68
C VAL A 33 4.78 -18.09 -6.06
N THR A 34 4.14 -19.25 -6.25
CA THR A 34 4.11 -19.97 -7.52
C THR A 34 2.94 -19.56 -8.43
N GLY A 35 2.01 -18.74 -7.93
CA GLY A 35 0.85 -18.26 -8.67
C GLY A 35 1.15 -16.98 -9.45
N VAL A 36 0.18 -16.57 -10.30
CA VAL A 36 0.30 -15.40 -11.18
C VAL A 36 0.26 -14.08 -10.40
N TYR A 37 -0.45 -14.01 -9.29
CA TYR A 37 -0.61 -12.76 -8.53
C TYR A 37 0.69 -12.24 -7.94
N TYR A 38 1.55 -13.15 -7.45
CA TYR A 38 2.81 -12.75 -6.84
C TYR A 38 3.77 -12.05 -7.83
N PRO A 39 4.10 -12.61 -9.00
CA PRO A 39 4.91 -11.91 -10.00
C PRO A 39 4.24 -10.66 -10.56
N THR A 40 2.90 -10.63 -10.64
CA THR A 40 2.14 -9.45 -11.07
C THR A 40 2.32 -8.29 -10.08
N GLY A 41 2.08 -8.52 -8.78
CA GLY A 41 2.33 -7.54 -7.73
C GLY A 41 3.81 -7.10 -7.70
N GLY A 42 4.73 -8.04 -7.91
CA GLY A 42 6.16 -7.75 -8.02
C GLY A 42 6.50 -6.82 -9.19
N ALA A 43 5.83 -6.99 -10.33
CA ALA A 43 6.00 -6.10 -11.48
C ALA A 43 5.50 -4.69 -11.17
N ILE A 44 4.34 -4.55 -10.54
CA ILE A 44 3.77 -3.27 -10.11
C ILE A 44 4.73 -2.59 -9.13
N CYS A 45 5.17 -3.29 -8.08
CA CYS A 45 6.10 -2.72 -7.10
C CYS A 45 7.44 -2.30 -7.72
N ARG A 46 7.95 -3.03 -8.72
CA ARG A 46 9.17 -2.60 -9.45
C ARG A 46 8.95 -1.28 -10.17
N LEU A 47 7.78 -1.07 -10.79
CA LEU A 47 7.45 0.19 -11.47
C LEU A 47 7.31 1.34 -10.48
N VAL A 48 6.58 1.15 -9.38
CA VAL A 48 6.45 2.15 -8.31
C VAL A 48 7.83 2.51 -7.75
N ASN A 49 8.63 1.52 -7.40
CA ASN A 49 9.96 1.74 -6.80
C ASN A 49 10.96 2.43 -7.74
N LYS A 50 10.74 2.37 -9.07
CA LYS A 50 11.60 3.05 -10.04
C LYS A 50 11.59 4.56 -9.84
N SER A 51 10.44 5.14 -9.52
CA SER A 51 10.27 6.59 -9.28
C SER A 51 10.22 6.96 -7.79
N ARG A 52 10.64 6.05 -6.89
CA ARG A 52 10.56 6.28 -5.43
C ARG A 52 11.26 7.54 -4.93
N LYS A 53 12.29 8.01 -5.64
CA LYS A 53 13.00 9.24 -5.28
C LYS A 53 12.17 10.50 -5.55
N GLU A 54 11.17 10.40 -6.43
CA GLU A 54 10.30 11.51 -6.83
C GLU A 54 9.09 11.62 -5.90
N HIS A 55 8.48 10.49 -5.54
CA HIS A 55 7.22 10.46 -4.77
C HIS A 55 7.38 9.95 -3.33
N GLY A 56 8.54 9.41 -2.93
CA GLY A 56 8.78 8.94 -1.56
C GLY A 56 8.17 7.59 -1.19
N ILE A 57 7.44 6.93 -2.11
CA ILE A 57 6.73 5.67 -1.83
C ILE A 57 7.65 4.47 -2.11
N ARG A 58 7.66 3.53 -1.18
CA ARG A 58 8.29 2.23 -1.33
C ARG A 58 7.24 1.12 -1.32
N CYS A 59 7.20 0.32 -2.37
CA CYS A 59 6.27 -0.79 -2.54
C CYS A 59 6.95 -2.14 -2.27
N ALA A 60 6.27 -3.00 -1.53
CA ALA A 60 6.61 -4.40 -1.30
C ALA A 60 5.45 -5.32 -1.68
N VAL A 61 5.74 -6.58 -1.97
CA VAL A 61 4.71 -7.60 -2.23
C VAL A 61 4.66 -8.58 -1.07
N GLU A 62 3.46 -9.05 -0.77
CA GLU A 62 3.22 -10.08 0.22
C GLU A 62 2.58 -11.30 -0.41
N SER A 63 3.12 -12.49 -0.10
CA SER A 63 2.48 -13.75 -0.43
C SER A 63 1.34 -14.01 0.55
N THR A 64 0.15 -14.25 0.04
CA THR A 64 -1.07 -14.36 0.84
C THR A 64 -1.93 -15.55 0.40
N GLY A 65 -3.08 -15.70 1.05
CA GLY A 65 -4.12 -16.67 0.68
C GLY A 65 -4.97 -16.27 -0.53
N GLY A 66 -4.68 -15.14 -1.22
CA GLY A 66 -5.41 -14.70 -2.42
C GLY A 66 -6.58 -13.75 -2.13
N SER A 67 -7.55 -13.69 -3.04
CA SER A 67 -8.56 -12.62 -3.14
C SER A 67 -9.29 -12.29 -1.84
N VAL A 68 -9.91 -13.27 -1.20
CA VAL A 68 -10.71 -13.06 0.04
C VAL A 68 -9.82 -12.60 1.19
N TYR A 69 -8.64 -13.20 1.32
CA TYR A 69 -7.66 -12.82 2.34
C TYR A 69 -7.24 -11.36 2.12
N ASN A 70 -6.82 -11.00 0.90
CA ASN A 70 -6.37 -9.65 0.57
C ASN A 70 -7.43 -8.60 0.89
N ILE A 71 -8.68 -8.84 0.47
CA ILE A 71 -9.79 -7.91 0.73
C ILE A 71 -10.04 -7.73 2.22
N ASN A 72 -10.04 -8.81 3.01
CA ASN A 72 -10.24 -8.73 4.46
C ASN A 72 -9.09 -8.00 5.16
N THR A 73 -7.86 -8.21 4.71
CA THR A 73 -6.67 -7.57 5.28
C THR A 73 -6.62 -6.08 4.93
N ILE A 74 -7.05 -5.69 3.71
CA ILE A 74 -7.25 -4.27 3.36
C ILE A 74 -8.34 -3.65 4.23
N LYS A 75 -9.47 -4.34 4.43
CA LYS A 75 -10.54 -3.86 5.30
C LYS A 75 -10.08 -3.66 6.75
N ALA A 76 -9.17 -4.51 7.23
CA ALA A 76 -8.56 -4.38 8.55
C ALA A 76 -7.54 -3.24 8.64
N GLY A 77 -7.13 -2.64 7.52
CA GLY A 77 -6.09 -1.60 7.47
C GLY A 77 -4.67 -2.13 7.58
N GLU A 78 -4.47 -3.41 7.31
CA GLU A 78 -3.16 -4.08 7.41
C GLU A 78 -2.47 -4.23 6.04
N LEU A 79 -3.20 -3.99 4.94
CA LEU A 79 -2.70 -3.88 3.57
C LEU A 79 -3.27 -2.64 2.89
N GLU A 80 -2.50 -1.98 2.07
CA GLU A 80 -2.95 -0.83 1.27
C GLU A 80 -3.58 -1.29 -0.05
N PHE A 81 -3.04 -2.35 -0.65
CA PHE A 81 -3.48 -2.89 -1.93
C PHE A 81 -3.54 -4.42 -1.92
N GLY A 82 -4.31 -4.98 -2.85
CA GLY A 82 -4.36 -6.42 -3.04
C GLY A 82 -4.79 -6.79 -4.45
N VAL A 83 -4.23 -7.89 -4.95
CA VAL A 83 -4.72 -8.52 -6.19
C VAL A 83 -5.92 -9.39 -5.81
N ALA A 84 -7.03 -9.21 -6.51
CA ALA A 84 -8.25 -9.97 -6.27
C ALA A 84 -9.01 -10.19 -7.58
N GLN A 85 -9.72 -11.31 -7.66
CA GLN A 85 -10.68 -11.57 -8.74
C GLN A 85 -11.84 -10.58 -8.64
N SER A 86 -12.41 -10.22 -9.77
CA SER A 86 -13.48 -9.21 -9.85
C SER A 86 -14.79 -9.65 -9.19
N ASP A 87 -15.09 -10.95 -9.17
CA ASP A 87 -16.24 -11.51 -8.46
C ASP A 87 -16.12 -11.32 -6.94
N TRP A 88 -14.95 -11.55 -6.35
CA TRP A 88 -14.71 -11.32 -4.93
C TRP A 88 -14.78 -9.83 -4.56
N GLN A 89 -14.33 -8.94 -5.46
CA GLN A 89 -14.50 -7.51 -5.27
C GLN A 89 -15.99 -7.12 -5.29
N TYR A 90 -16.76 -7.70 -6.23
CA TYR A 90 -18.23 -7.51 -6.29
C TYR A 90 -18.91 -8.00 -5.01
N HIS A 91 -18.54 -9.20 -4.54
CA HIS A 91 -19.10 -9.76 -3.31
C HIS A 91 -18.73 -8.94 -2.07
N ALA A 92 -17.50 -8.47 -1.98
CA ALA A 92 -17.08 -7.62 -0.87
C ALA A 92 -17.88 -6.31 -0.81
N TYR A 93 -18.05 -5.66 -1.96
CA TYR A 93 -18.79 -4.41 -2.05
C TYR A 93 -20.28 -4.56 -1.72
N ASN A 94 -20.95 -5.59 -2.25
CA ASN A 94 -22.39 -5.78 -2.15
C ASN A 94 -22.82 -6.68 -0.98
N GLY A 95 -21.93 -7.44 -0.37
CA GLY A 95 -22.21 -8.27 0.80
C GLY A 95 -22.66 -9.71 0.58
N PRO A 96 -22.77 -10.29 -0.66
CA PRO A 96 -23.11 -11.71 -0.78
C PRO A 96 -21.93 -12.63 -0.48
N SER A 97 -22.21 -13.96 -0.42
CA SER A 97 -21.20 -15.01 -0.19
C SER A 97 -20.42 -14.82 1.11
N SER A 98 -19.10 -14.88 1.07
CA SER A 98 -18.24 -14.73 2.25
C SER A 98 -18.29 -13.37 2.93
N PHE A 99 -18.96 -12.39 2.34
CA PHE A 99 -19.11 -11.03 2.86
C PHE A 99 -20.53 -10.68 3.30
N ALA A 100 -21.45 -11.68 3.37
CA ALA A 100 -22.86 -11.46 3.67
C ALA A 100 -23.10 -10.68 4.97
N ASP A 101 -22.36 -11.01 6.02
CA ASP A 101 -22.51 -10.38 7.34
C ASP A 101 -21.56 -9.19 7.55
N ASN A 102 -20.65 -8.94 6.61
CA ASN A 102 -19.59 -7.95 6.78
C ASN A 102 -19.14 -7.36 5.43
N PRO A 103 -20.01 -6.63 4.71
CA PRO A 103 -19.64 -6.00 3.43
C PRO A 103 -18.56 -4.92 3.61
N PHE A 104 -17.91 -4.59 2.50
CA PHE A 104 -16.85 -3.59 2.44
C PHE A 104 -17.10 -2.60 1.29
N PRO A 105 -18.08 -1.70 1.44
CA PRO A 105 -18.45 -0.74 0.38
C PRO A 105 -17.37 0.33 0.14
N GLU A 106 -16.38 0.48 1.00
CA GLU A 106 -15.26 1.40 0.84
C GLU A 106 -14.19 0.86 -0.12
N ILE A 107 -14.25 -0.43 -0.50
CA ILE A 107 -13.28 -1.01 -1.45
C ILE A 107 -13.31 -0.28 -2.79
N ARG A 108 -12.15 -0.08 -3.39
CA ARG A 108 -12.01 0.57 -4.70
C ARG A 108 -11.14 -0.27 -5.62
N ALA A 109 -11.56 -0.38 -6.89
CA ALA A 109 -10.73 -0.93 -7.95
C ALA A 109 -9.73 0.13 -8.41
N VAL A 110 -8.47 -0.25 -8.54
CA VAL A 110 -7.41 0.60 -9.10
C VAL A 110 -7.31 0.38 -10.61
N MET A 111 -7.15 -0.88 -11.02
CA MET A 111 -7.05 -1.27 -12.43
C MET A 111 -7.33 -2.77 -12.61
N SER A 112 -7.67 -3.17 -13.83
CA SER A 112 -7.68 -4.57 -14.24
C SER A 112 -6.29 -4.97 -14.74
N VAL A 113 -5.82 -6.15 -14.36
CA VAL A 113 -4.45 -6.61 -14.67
C VAL A 113 -4.45 -7.66 -15.77
N HIS A 114 -5.27 -8.70 -15.65
CA HIS A 114 -5.39 -9.77 -16.65
C HIS A 114 -6.74 -10.50 -16.51
N PRO A 115 -7.23 -11.17 -17.58
CA PRO A 115 -8.38 -12.04 -17.47
C PRO A 115 -8.02 -13.34 -16.73
N GLU A 116 -8.99 -13.91 -16.02
CA GLU A 116 -8.91 -15.25 -15.38
C GLU A 116 -10.09 -16.11 -15.86
N PRO A 117 -10.00 -16.68 -17.07
CA PRO A 117 -11.06 -17.53 -17.60
C PRO A 117 -11.13 -18.85 -16.82
N PHE A 118 -12.35 -19.31 -16.54
CA PHE A 118 -12.55 -20.63 -16.01
C PHE A 118 -12.10 -21.68 -17.06
N THR A 119 -11.24 -22.60 -16.66
CA THR A 119 -10.74 -23.66 -17.52
C THR A 119 -11.03 -25.02 -16.89
N LEU A 120 -11.82 -25.84 -17.56
CA LEU A 120 -12.05 -27.24 -17.19
C LEU A 120 -11.11 -28.13 -17.98
N VAL A 121 -10.30 -28.91 -17.29
CA VAL A 121 -9.45 -29.95 -17.88
C VAL A 121 -10.10 -31.30 -17.59
N VAL A 122 -10.39 -32.07 -18.64
CA VAL A 122 -10.98 -33.39 -18.57
C VAL A 122 -10.03 -34.45 -19.11
#